data_a622b299c50cfd4facc702eef0050987
#
_entry.id   a622b299c50cfd4facc702eef0050987
#
_cell.length_a   1.000
_cell.length_b   1.000
_cell.length_c   1.000
_cell.angle_alpha   90.00
_cell.angle_beta   90.00
_cell.angle_gamma   90.00
#
_symmetry.space_group_name_H-M   'P 1'
#
loop_
_entity.id
_entity.type
_entity.pdbx_description
1 polymer ?
#
loop_
_entity_poly.entity_id
_entity_poly.type
_entity_poly.pdbx_seq_one_letter_code
_entity_poly.pdbx_strand_id
1 'polypeptide(L)'
;QRQMCIRDRYWVVFRALQDKIGLKQTRTPITAGAALSPDNLKFLRAIGIPIAQGYGATEVSGLDTVQMQEDYYRPEGSGEPFPGVEIRITDEGEILLGGVGVVQGYYKMPDETKKAFRAGYFHTGDGGYVDDKGELYIVDRVKDMQTLKSGDKFSPTYIEGRLKFSPYIKDCMVVGNNRDSVVAIINMDYENTGRWAERNHIAYTSHQDLSQKKEVGELLGGIVGKVNEVLPEKQKVTRFVVLHKDFDPDEAELTRTRKLRRDFMEKRYEKLIQALYSGEEKVAMETTVTYRDGRQATWKIDIYVQSPEG
;
A
#
# COMPACT_ATOMS: atom_id res chain seq x y z
N GLN A 1 -36.57 0.82 -13.04
CA GLN A 1 -35.50 1.68 -13.62
C GLN A 1 -34.09 1.32 -13.13
N ARG A 2 -33.84 1.06 -11.82
CA ARG A 2 -32.50 0.69 -11.30
C ARG A 2 -31.97 -0.64 -11.85
N GLN A 3 -32.80 -1.67 -12.01
CA GLN A 3 -32.37 -2.99 -12.52
C GLN A 3 -32.01 -2.93 -14.02
N MET A 4 -32.71 -2.14 -14.82
CA MET A 4 -32.40 -1.95 -16.25
C MET A 4 -31.05 -1.26 -16.45
N CYS A 5 -30.73 -0.22 -15.65
CA CYS A 5 -29.42 0.44 -15.70
C CYS A 5 -28.24 -0.47 -15.30
N ILE A 6 -28.41 -1.42 -14.37
CA ILE A 6 -27.37 -2.37 -13.98
C ILE A 6 -27.08 -3.35 -15.11
N ARG A 7 -28.12 -3.91 -15.73
CA ARG A 7 -28.00 -4.85 -16.87
C ARG A 7 -27.34 -4.18 -18.09
N ASP A 8 -27.71 -2.93 -18.41
CA ASP A 8 -27.14 -2.21 -19.52
C ASP A 8 -25.67 -1.85 -19.28
N ARG A 9 -25.31 -1.43 -18.06
CA ARG A 9 -23.92 -1.21 -17.66
C ARG A 9 -23.08 -2.48 -17.73
N TYR A 10 -23.64 -3.63 -17.35
CA TYR A 10 -22.96 -4.91 -17.48
C TYR A 10 -22.58 -5.20 -18.93
N TRP A 11 -23.53 -5.11 -19.85
CA TRP A 11 -23.29 -5.45 -21.26
C TRP A 11 -22.37 -4.47 -21.97
N VAL A 12 -22.48 -3.19 -21.68
CA VAL A 12 -21.74 -2.13 -22.39
C VAL A 12 -20.36 -1.89 -21.79
N VAL A 13 -20.22 -1.99 -20.46
CA VAL A 13 -18.98 -1.61 -19.75
C VAL A 13 -18.33 -2.78 -19.04
N PHE A 14 -19.05 -3.43 -18.11
CA PHE A 14 -18.41 -4.40 -17.20
C PHE A 14 -17.94 -5.65 -17.91
N ARG A 15 -18.74 -6.18 -18.85
CA ARG A 15 -18.36 -7.34 -19.64
C ARG A 15 -17.08 -7.09 -20.45
N ALA A 16 -16.95 -5.91 -21.06
CA ALA A 16 -15.76 -5.53 -21.81
C ALA A 16 -14.52 -5.39 -20.91
N LEU A 17 -14.69 -4.82 -19.71
CA LEU A 17 -13.62 -4.74 -18.70
C LEU A 17 -13.20 -6.12 -18.21
N GLN A 18 -14.15 -6.97 -17.84
CA GLN A 18 -13.89 -8.35 -17.41
C GLN A 18 -13.14 -9.16 -18.49
N ASP A 19 -13.51 -8.98 -19.75
CA ASP A 19 -12.88 -9.63 -20.89
C ASP A 19 -11.43 -9.15 -21.07
N LYS A 20 -11.24 -7.83 -21.00
CA LYS A 20 -9.93 -7.18 -21.17
C LYS A 20 -8.91 -7.57 -20.10
N ILE A 21 -9.35 -7.81 -18.88
CA ILE A 21 -8.50 -8.29 -17.77
C ILE A 21 -8.44 -9.83 -17.66
N GLY A 22 -9.10 -10.55 -18.57
CA GLY A 22 -9.08 -12.02 -18.66
C GLY A 22 -9.92 -12.74 -17.61
N LEU A 23 -10.77 -12.06 -16.85
CA LEU A 23 -11.53 -12.64 -15.73
C LEU A 23 -13.01 -12.89 -16.04
N LYS A 24 -13.47 -12.66 -17.27
CA LYS A 24 -14.87 -12.80 -17.68
C LYS A 24 -15.46 -14.21 -17.49
N GLN A 25 -14.65 -15.26 -17.62
CA GLN A 25 -15.10 -16.65 -17.50
C GLN A 25 -14.72 -17.28 -16.15
N THR A 26 -14.05 -16.54 -15.28
CA THR A 26 -13.60 -17.02 -13.99
C THR A 26 -14.78 -17.12 -13.03
N ARG A 27 -14.98 -18.31 -12.43
CA ARG A 27 -16.09 -18.57 -11.49
C ARG A 27 -15.70 -18.27 -10.06
N THR A 28 -14.48 -18.61 -9.67
CA THR A 28 -14.00 -18.50 -8.28
C THR A 28 -12.58 -17.93 -8.29
N PRO A 29 -12.41 -16.65 -8.58
CA PRO A 29 -11.08 -16.01 -8.52
C PRO A 29 -10.67 -15.85 -7.06
N ILE A 30 -9.47 -16.31 -6.72
CA ILE A 30 -8.89 -16.15 -5.39
C ILE A 30 -7.56 -15.38 -5.57
N THR A 31 -7.36 -14.39 -4.71
CA THR A 31 -6.07 -13.71 -4.56
C THR A 31 -5.42 -14.11 -3.25
N ALA A 32 -4.14 -14.46 -3.27
CA ALA A 32 -3.37 -14.85 -2.11
C ALA A 32 -1.87 -14.56 -2.33
N GLY A 33 -1.05 -14.69 -1.28
CA GLY A 33 0.41 -14.52 -1.34
C GLY A 33 0.88 -13.06 -1.26
N ALA A 34 0.06 -12.10 -1.65
CA ALA A 34 0.26 -10.67 -1.39
C ALA A 34 -1.11 -10.02 -1.20
N ALA A 35 -1.21 -9.13 -0.22
CA ALA A 35 -2.45 -8.40 0.03
C ALA A 35 -2.77 -7.50 -1.17
N LEU A 36 -3.96 -7.69 -1.74
CA LEU A 36 -4.52 -6.75 -2.69
C LEU A 36 -5.17 -5.60 -1.91
N SER A 37 -5.00 -4.36 -2.36
CA SER A 37 -5.61 -3.25 -1.62
C SER A 37 -7.13 -3.42 -1.54
N PRO A 38 -7.77 -3.04 -0.43
CA PRO A 38 -9.23 -3.13 -0.28
C PRO A 38 -10.01 -2.43 -1.39
N ASP A 39 -9.45 -1.36 -1.93
CA ASP A 39 -10.10 -0.61 -3.01
C ASP A 39 -10.05 -1.35 -4.36
N ASN A 40 -8.95 -2.06 -4.66
CA ASN A 40 -8.86 -2.96 -5.81
C ASN A 40 -9.88 -4.10 -5.70
N LEU A 41 -10.03 -4.68 -4.53
CA LEU A 41 -11.02 -5.74 -4.28
C LEU A 41 -12.45 -5.21 -4.47
N LYS A 42 -12.77 -4.04 -3.90
CA LYS A 42 -14.05 -3.36 -4.10
C LYS A 42 -14.33 -3.09 -5.57
N PHE A 43 -13.32 -2.57 -6.30
CA PHE A 43 -13.45 -2.30 -7.73
C PHE A 43 -13.76 -3.57 -8.52
N LEU A 44 -12.99 -4.65 -8.34
CA LEU A 44 -13.20 -5.92 -9.04
C LEU A 44 -14.60 -6.48 -8.77
N ARG A 45 -15.06 -6.46 -7.54
CA ARG A 45 -16.43 -6.90 -7.19
C ARG A 45 -17.49 -5.97 -7.76
N ALA A 46 -17.26 -4.65 -7.77
CA ALA A 46 -18.19 -3.68 -8.36
C ALA A 46 -18.43 -3.88 -9.86
N ILE A 47 -17.42 -4.39 -10.58
CA ILE A 47 -17.57 -4.76 -11.99
C ILE A 47 -18.07 -6.21 -12.19
N GLY A 48 -18.44 -6.90 -11.10
CA GLY A 48 -19.07 -8.22 -11.13
C GLY A 48 -18.09 -9.41 -11.14
N ILE A 49 -16.86 -9.24 -10.66
CA ILE A 49 -15.89 -10.33 -10.46
C ILE A 49 -15.95 -10.75 -8.99
N PRO A 50 -16.40 -11.99 -8.65
CA PRO A 50 -16.57 -12.44 -7.28
C PRO A 50 -15.22 -12.86 -6.66
N ILE A 51 -14.24 -11.96 -6.68
CA ILE A 51 -12.91 -12.24 -6.14
C ILE A 51 -12.95 -12.41 -4.63
N ALA A 52 -12.31 -13.47 -4.14
CA ALA A 52 -12.08 -13.74 -2.73
C ALA A 52 -10.61 -13.53 -2.37
N GLN A 53 -10.34 -13.09 -1.16
CA GLN A 53 -9.00 -13.01 -0.62
C GLN A 53 -8.77 -14.20 0.31
N GLY A 54 -7.58 -14.78 0.24
CA GLY A 54 -7.14 -15.84 1.12
C GLY A 54 -5.73 -15.62 1.61
N TYR A 55 -5.36 -16.29 2.69
CA TYR A 55 -4.04 -16.24 3.28
C TYR A 55 -3.51 -17.64 3.54
N GLY A 56 -2.21 -17.79 3.43
CA GLY A 56 -1.51 -19.02 3.72
C GLY A 56 -0.03 -18.94 3.34
N ALA A 57 0.69 -20.00 3.63
CA ALA A 57 2.11 -20.12 3.37
C ALA A 57 2.46 -21.52 2.89
N THR A 58 3.59 -21.67 2.23
CA THR A 58 4.12 -22.98 1.80
C THR A 58 4.35 -23.91 2.99
N GLU A 59 4.74 -23.35 4.11
CA GLU A 59 5.04 -24.02 5.38
C GLU A 59 3.83 -24.66 6.05
N VAL A 60 2.64 -24.29 5.61
CA VAL A 60 1.35 -24.83 6.08
C VAL A 60 0.53 -25.46 4.95
N SER A 61 1.24 -25.88 3.89
CA SER A 61 0.69 -26.59 2.73
C SER A 61 -0.20 -25.73 1.82
N GLY A 62 -0.13 -24.40 1.90
CA GLY A 62 -0.72 -23.51 0.91
C GLY A 62 -1.69 -22.48 1.48
N LEU A 63 -2.98 -22.73 1.36
CA LEU A 63 -4.04 -21.78 1.74
C LEU A 63 -4.69 -22.21 3.04
N ASP A 64 -4.64 -21.37 4.07
CA ASP A 64 -5.18 -21.65 5.41
C ASP A 64 -6.53 -20.97 5.65
N THR A 65 -6.74 -19.82 5.05
CA THR A 65 -8.00 -19.08 5.11
C THR A 65 -8.44 -18.61 3.74
N VAL A 66 -9.74 -18.44 3.54
CA VAL A 66 -10.31 -17.82 2.35
C VAL A 66 -11.72 -17.29 2.62
N GLN A 67 -12.05 -16.18 2.01
CA GLN A 67 -13.39 -15.61 2.05
C GLN A 67 -14.32 -16.41 1.13
N MET A 68 -15.03 -17.41 1.66
CA MET A 68 -15.94 -18.27 0.89
C MET A 68 -17.37 -17.75 0.82
N GLN A 69 -17.78 -16.84 1.71
CA GLN A 69 -19.15 -16.37 1.81
C GLN A 69 -19.38 -15.15 0.92
N GLU A 70 -20.22 -15.28 -0.12
CA GLU A 70 -20.55 -14.18 -1.03
C GLU A 70 -21.31 -13.03 -0.34
N ASP A 71 -22.19 -13.35 0.61
CA ASP A 71 -23.04 -12.38 1.31
C ASP A 71 -22.29 -11.60 2.41
N TYR A 72 -21.11 -12.07 2.80
CA TYR A 72 -20.32 -11.48 3.88
C TYR A 72 -18.89 -11.17 3.43
N TYR A 73 -18.79 -10.20 2.55
CA TYR A 73 -17.50 -9.78 2.02
C TYR A 73 -16.92 -8.60 2.78
N ARG A 74 -15.72 -8.78 3.34
CA ARG A 74 -14.91 -7.71 3.93
C ARG A 74 -13.64 -7.49 3.09
N PRO A 75 -13.47 -6.31 2.48
CA PRO A 75 -12.33 -6.05 1.59
C PRO A 75 -10.96 -6.15 2.28
N GLU A 76 -10.92 -6.13 3.59
CA GLU A 76 -9.71 -6.13 4.41
C GLU A 76 -9.44 -7.48 5.06
N GLY A 77 -10.43 -8.36 5.10
CA GLY A 77 -10.33 -9.70 5.67
C GLY A 77 -9.72 -10.71 4.70
N SER A 78 -9.23 -11.80 5.25
CA SER A 78 -8.66 -12.92 4.50
C SER A 78 -9.45 -14.23 4.71
N GLY A 79 -10.60 -14.13 5.32
CA GLY A 79 -11.51 -15.26 5.56
C GLY A 79 -11.27 -15.99 6.87
N GLU A 80 -12.15 -16.97 7.10
CA GLU A 80 -12.08 -17.87 8.24
C GLU A 80 -11.11 -19.03 7.97
N PRO A 81 -10.49 -19.63 9.01
CA PRO A 81 -9.62 -20.79 8.87
C PRO A 81 -10.37 -22.01 8.32
N PHE A 82 -9.71 -22.77 7.45
CA PHE A 82 -10.22 -24.05 7.00
C PHE A 82 -10.29 -25.08 8.14
N PRO A 83 -11.17 -26.06 8.04
CA PRO A 83 -11.21 -27.15 9.03
C PRO A 83 -9.84 -27.81 9.22
N GLY A 84 -9.38 -27.88 10.47
CA GLY A 84 -8.07 -28.44 10.83
C GLY A 84 -6.92 -27.47 10.83
N VAL A 85 -7.16 -26.20 10.48
CA VAL A 85 -6.21 -25.08 10.65
C VAL A 85 -6.45 -24.41 12.00
N GLU A 86 -5.38 -24.16 12.74
CA GLU A 86 -5.38 -23.40 13.98
C GLU A 86 -4.67 -22.07 13.78
N ILE A 87 -5.33 -20.97 14.15
CA ILE A 87 -4.73 -19.62 14.13
C ILE A 87 -4.59 -19.14 15.56
N ARG A 88 -3.42 -18.63 15.91
CA ARG A 88 -3.17 -17.90 17.16
C ARG A 88 -2.52 -16.57 16.86
N ILE A 89 -2.81 -15.58 17.68
CA ILE A 89 -2.15 -14.27 17.62
C ILE A 89 -1.33 -14.11 18.89
N THR A 90 -0.05 -13.77 18.76
CA THR A 90 0.81 -13.49 19.92
C THR A 90 0.48 -12.13 20.54
N ASP A 91 1.01 -11.84 21.72
CA ASP A 91 0.86 -10.52 22.36
C ASP A 91 1.48 -9.40 21.54
N GLU A 92 2.50 -9.71 20.72
CA GLU A 92 3.12 -8.78 19.79
C GLU A 92 2.30 -8.60 18.49
N GLY A 93 1.25 -9.41 18.30
CA GLY A 93 0.38 -9.37 17.13
C GLY A 93 0.87 -10.24 15.97
N GLU A 94 1.82 -11.17 16.17
CA GLU A 94 2.26 -12.13 15.15
C GLU A 94 1.20 -13.22 14.94
N ILE A 95 0.91 -13.56 13.69
CA ILE A 95 0.06 -14.67 13.29
C ILE A 95 0.86 -15.97 13.37
N LEU A 96 0.37 -16.91 14.16
CA LEU A 96 0.87 -18.28 14.25
C LEU A 96 -0.12 -19.21 13.57
N LEU A 97 0.39 -20.11 12.73
CA LEU A 97 -0.41 -21.12 12.04
C LEU A 97 -0.09 -22.52 12.57
N GLY A 98 -1.08 -23.28 12.90
CA GLY A 98 -1.01 -24.65 13.40
C GLY A 98 -1.99 -25.58 12.71
N GLY A 99 -1.93 -26.86 13.07
CA GLY A 99 -2.84 -27.87 12.55
C GLY A 99 -2.22 -28.84 11.56
N VAL A 100 -3.07 -29.56 10.84
CA VAL A 100 -2.66 -30.70 10.01
C VAL A 100 -1.82 -30.35 8.78
N GLY A 101 -1.86 -29.09 8.33
CA GLY A 101 -1.13 -28.60 7.18
C GLY A 101 0.34 -28.23 7.45
N VAL A 102 0.72 -28.11 8.73
CA VAL A 102 2.07 -27.66 9.10
C VAL A 102 3.12 -28.68 8.69
N VAL A 103 4.12 -28.26 7.88
CA VAL A 103 5.22 -29.13 7.46
C VAL A 103 6.19 -29.40 8.59
N GLN A 104 7.00 -30.45 8.47
CA GLN A 104 7.99 -30.82 9.50
C GLN A 104 9.18 -29.88 9.62
N GLY A 105 9.43 -29.07 8.59
CA GLY A 105 10.53 -28.10 8.54
C GLY A 105 11.18 -27.98 7.17
N TYR A 106 12.29 -27.23 7.14
CA TYR A 106 13.07 -26.98 5.92
C TYR A 106 14.12 -28.07 5.71
N TYR A 107 14.20 -28.56 4.47
CA TYR A 107 15.13 -29.64 4.12
C TYR A 107 16.61 -29.22 4.35
N LYS A 108 17.32 -30.00 5.14
CA LYS A 108 18.73 -29.74 5.54
C LYS A 108 19.01 -28.37 6.19
N MET A 109 17.99 -27.72 6.77
CA MET A 109 18.11 -26.44 7.46
C MET A 109 17.54 -26.52 8.87
N PRO A 110 18.19 -27.23 9.81
CA PRO A 110 17.66 -27.47 11.15
C PRO A 110 17.53 -26.17 11.98
N ASP A 111 18.46 -25.24 11.81
CA ASP A 111 18.44 -23.98 12.57
C ASP A 111 17.30 -23.06 12.11
N GLU A 112 17.06 -22.97 10.80
CA GLU A 112 15.91 -22.21 10.27
C GLU A 112 14.59 -22.88 10.64
N THR A 113 14.55 -24.22 10.62
CA THR A 113 13.39 -24.97 11.08
C THR A 113 13.07 -24.65 12.54
N LYS A 114 14.06 -24.69 13.45
CA LYS A 114 13.84 -24.36 14.87
C LYS A 114 13.39 -22.90 15.08
N LYS A 115 13.81 -21.98 14.21
CA LYS A 115 13.37 -20.58 14.29
C LYS A 115 11.94 -20.40 13.83
N ALA A 116 11.56 -21.07 12.73
CA ALA A 116 10.26 -20.91 12.12
C ALA A 116 9.15 -21.75 12.79
N PHE A 117 9.50 -22.93 13.33
CA PHE A 117 8.53 -23.84 13.95
C PHE A 117 8.81 -24.01 15.43
N ARG A 118 7.91 -23.50 16.27
CA ARG A 118 8.02 -23.54 17.73
C ARG A 118 6.69 -23.90 18.35
N ALA A 119 6.72 -24.74 19.39
CA ALA A 119 5.52 -25.16 20.14
C ALA A 119 4.38 -25.71 19.29
N GLY A 120 4.71 -26.35 18.14
CA GLY A 120 3.70 -26.90 17.22
C GLY A 120 3.09 -25.91 16.23
N TYR A 121 3.59 -24.67 16.20
CA TYR A 121 3.12 -23.61 15.31
C TYR A 121 4.21 -23.13 14.38
N PHE A 122 3.81 -22.79 13.17
CA PHE A 122 4.63 -22.00 12.25
C PHE A 122 4.51 -20.52 12.60
N HIS A 123 5.65 -19.88 12.83
CA HIS A 123 5.79 -18.45 13.06
C HIS A 123 5.88 -17.74 11.71
N THR A 124 4.80 -17.10 11.30
CA THR A 124 4.70 -16.54 9.93
C THR A 124 5.53 -15.30 9.72
N GLY A 125 5.81 -14.56 10.79
CA GLY A 125 6.37 -13.21 10.74
C GLY A 125 5.39 -12.17 10.18
N ASP A 126 4.12 -12.53 9.96
CA ASP A 126 3.06 -11.63 9.58
C ASP A 126 2.30 -11.16 10.80
N GLY A 127 1.99 -9.88 10.88
CA GLY A 127 1.16 -9.27 11.91
C GLY A 127 -0.30 -9.20 11.49
N GLY A 128 -1.20 -9.47 12.44
CA GLY A 128 -2.62 -9.43 12.17
C GLY A 128 -3.46 -9.66 13.42
N TYR A 129 -4.75 -9.81 13.20
CA TYR A 129 -5.72 -10.12 14.26
C TYR A 129 -6.88 -10.93 13.70
N VAL A 130 -7.59 -11.59 14.58
CA VAL A 130 -8.83 -12.29 14.27
C VAL A 130 -9.97 -11.50 14.90
N ASP A 131 -11.04 -11.23 14.15
CA ASP A 131 -12.19 -10.51 14.66
C ASP A 131 -13.13 -11.41 15.49
N ASP A 132 -14.19 -10.82 16.04
CA ASP A 132 -15.23 -11.50 16.82
C ASP A 132 -16.04 -12.54 16.04
N LYS A 133 -15.90 -12.56 14.72
CA LYS A 133 -16.54 -13.53 13.82
C LYS A 133 -15.61 -14.64 13.35
N GLY A 134 -14.33 -14.59 13.76
CA GLY A 134 -13.32 -15.57 13.38
C GLY A 134 -12.61 -15.28 12.06
N GLU A 135 -12.85 -14.11 11.44
CA GLU A 135 -12.17 -13.73 10.21
C GLU A 135 -10.77 -13.18 10.49
N LEU A 136 -9.77 -13.65 9.74
CA LEU A 136 -8.39 -13.20 9.85
C LEU A 136 -8.16 -11.91 9.06
N TYR A 137 -7.51 -10.95 9.71
CA TYR A 137 -7.04 -9.69 9.11
C TYR A 137 -5.52 -9.64 9.17
N ILE A 138 -4.88 -9.48 8.00
CA ILE A 138 -3.44 -9.30 7.90
C ILE A 138 -3.14 -7.83 7.75
N VAL A 139 -2.27 -7.31 8.60
CA VAL A 139 -1.91 -5.89 8.62
C VAL A 139 -0.62 -5.65 7.82
N ASP A 140 0.46 -6.34 8.18
CA ASP A 140 1.77 -6.24 7.52
C ASP A 140 2.73 -7.32 8.07
N ARG A 141 3.97 -7.36 7.60
CA ARG A 141 5.03 -8.11 8.27
C ARG A 141 5.34 -7.48 9.63
N VAL A 142 5.47 -8.28 10.68
CA VAL A 142 5.80 -7.78 12.04
C VAL A 142 7.05 -6.89 12.03
N LYS A 143 8.08 -7.29 11.27
CA LYS A 143 9.33 -6.53 11.11
C LYS A 143 9.18 -5.21 10.35
N ASP A 144 8.15 -5.09 9.52
CA ASP A 144 7.91 -3.93 8.66
C ASP A 144 6.90 -2.95 9.30
N MET A 145 6.22 -3.39 10.38
CA MET A 145 5.39 -2.50 11.19
C MET A 145 6.27 -1.47 11.91
N GLN A 146 5.78 -0.25 11.95
CA GLN A 146 6.44 0.86 12.64
C GLN A 146 5.66 1.27 13.88
N THR A 147 6.34 1.90 14.82
CA THR A 147 5.75 2.36 16.08
C THR A 147 5.98 3.86 16.23
N LEU A 148 4.91 4.61 16.47
CA LEU A 148 4.99 6.03 16.81
C LEU A 148 5.59 6.22 18.21
N LYS A 149 6.04 7.43 18.54
CA LYS A 149 6.49 7.77 19.90
C LYS A 149 5.41 7.54 20.98
N SER A 150 4.14 7.62 20.58
CA SER A 150 3.00 7.32 21.46
C SER A 150 2.85 5.84 21.83
N GLY A 151 3.60 4.94 21.14
CA GLY A 151 3.46 3.49 21.27
C GLY A 151 2.47 2.86 20.29
N ASP A 152 1.72 3.66 19.54
CA ASP A 152 0.77 3.16 18.55
C ASP A 152 1.51 2.55 17.36
N LYS A 153 1.13 1.34 16.97
CA LYS A 153 1.68 0.63 15.80
C LYS A 153 0.91 0.99 14.53
N PHE A 154 1.61 1.06 13.41
CA PHE A 154 1.01 1.27 12.09
C PHE A 154 1.78 0.52 11.01
N SER A 155 1.11 0.22 9.89
CA SER A 155 1.72 -0.35 8.69
C SER A 155 1.93 0.73 7.64
N PRO A 156 3.17 1.09 7.33
CA PRO A 156 3.47 1.97 6.20
C PRO A 156 2.95 1.40 4.88
N THR A 157 3.16 0.11 4.65
CA THR A 157 2.78 -0.58 3.41
C THR A 157 1.26 -0.55 3.17
N TYR A 158 0.46 -0.68 4.23
CA TYR A 158 -0.99 -0.59 4.15
C TYR A 158 -1.44 0.80 3.71
N ILE A 159 -0.91 1.86 4.33
CA ILE A 159 -1.24 3.25 4.00
C ILE A 159 -0.79 3.57 2.57
N GLU A 160 0.43 3.17 2.20
CA GLU A 160 0.97 3.32 0.84
C GLU A 160 0.12 2.61 -0.22
N GLY A 161 -0.34 1.40 0.08
CA GLY A 161 -1.22 0.63 -0.79
C GLY A 161 -2.54 1.36 -1.07
N ARG A 162 -3.11 2.01 -0.05
CA ARG A 162 -4.32 2.83 -0.21
C ARG A 162 -4.08 4.10 -1.01
N LEU A 163 -2.99 4.80 -0.76
CA LEU A 163 -2.62 6.00 -1.50
C LEU A 163 -2.39 5.69 -2.99
N LYS A 164 -1.69 4.61 -3.28
CA LYS A 164 -1.40 4.15 -4.66
C LYS A 164 -2.61 3.62 -5.43
N PHE A 165 -3.75 3.46 -4.80
CA PHE A 165 -4.99 3.18 -5.52
C PHE A 165 -5.44 4.36 -6.39
N SER A 166 -5.09 5.57 -6.01
CA SER A 166 -5.35 6.75 -6.84
C SER A 166 -4.53 6.72 -8.12
N PRO A 167 -5.14 6.99 -9.30
CA PRO A 167 -4.40 7.07 -10.56
C PRO A 167 -3.39 8.23 -10.62
N TYR A 168 -3.47 9.17 -9.69
CA TYR A 168 -2.57 10.32 -9.61
C TYR A 168 -1.33 10.08 -8.76
N ILE A 169 -1.27 8.97 -8.01
CA ILE A 169 -0.13 8.60 -7.16
C ILE A 169 0.55 7.37 -7.77
N LYS A 170 1.77 7.56 -8.27
CA LYS A 170 2.58 6.48 -8.84
C LYS A 170 3.23 5.63 -7.77
N ASP A 171 3.82 6.29 -6.77
CA ASP A 171 4.43 5.65 -5.62
C ASP A 171 4.43 6.61 -4.42
N CYS A 172 4.65 6.08 -3.22
CA CYS A 172 4.78 6.90 -2.03
C CYS A 172 5.57 6.18 -0.96
N MET A 173 6.19 6.95 -0.06
CA MET A 173 6.85 6.45 1.15
C MET A 173 6.21 7.09 2.37
N VAL A 174 5.66 6.27 3.25
CA VAL A 174 5.09 6.67 4.52
C VAL A 174 6.16 6.55 5.62
N VAL A 175 6.29 7.57 6.45
CA VAL A 175 7.29 7.69 7.51
C VAL A 175 6.60 8.04 8.83
N GLY A 176 7.03 7.39 9.91
CA GLY A 176 6.45 7.65 11.25
C GLY A 176 7.19 6.94 12.39
N ASN A 177 8.16 6.05 12.07
CA ASN A 177 8.86 5.26 13.09
C ASN A 177 9.56 6.16 14.12
N ASN A 178 9.24 5.98 15.41
CA ASN A 178 9.71 6.82 16.52
C ASN A 178 9.45 8.34 16.31
N ARG A 179 8.37 8.68 15.61
CA ARG A 179 7.96 10.07 15.35
C ARG A 179 6.61 10.36 16.01
N ASP A 180 6.23 11.63 16.04
CA ASP A 180 5.01 12.09 16.72
C ASP A 180 3.74 11.80 15.91
N SER A 181 3.88 11.69 14.58
CA SER A 181 2.77 11.44 13.64
C SER A 181 3.26 10.73 12.36
N VAL A 182 2.32 10.33 11.53
CA VAL A 182 2.59 9.75 10.21
C VAL A 182 2.64 10.86 9.17
N VAL A 183 3.66 10.82 8.30
CA VAL A 183 3.84 11.75 7.18
C VAL A 183 4.16 10.97 5.90
N ALA A 184 4.03 11.62 4.72
CA ALA A 184 4.28 10.93 3.46
C ALA A 184 5.15 11.75 2.48
N ILE A 185 5.97 11.04 1.70
CA ILE A 185 6.63 11.55 0.49
C ILE A 185 5.92 10.88 -0.68
N ILE A 186 5.33 11.67 -1.58
CA ILE A 186 4.49 11.19 -2.68
C ILE A 186 5.17 11.45 -4.02
N ASN A 187 5.23 10.43 -4.86
CA ASN A 187 5.47 10.57 -6.28
C ASN A 187 4.14 10.62 -7.03
N MET A 188 3.88 11.71 -7.71
CA MET A 188 2.71 11.79 -8.59
C MET A 188 2.89 10.94 -9.84
N ASP A 189 1.80 10.42 -10.39
CA ASP A 189 1.79 9.88 -11.75
C ASP A 189 1.78 11.05 -12.75
N TYR A 190 2.90 11.25 -13.43
CA TYR A 190 3.08 12.41 -14.32
C TYR A 190 2.09 12.43 -15.48
N GLU A 191 1.79 11.27 -16.07
CA GLU A 191 0.90 11.18 -17.23
C GLU A 191 -0.55 11.49 -16.84
N ASN A 192 -1.04 10.86 -15.79
CA ASN A 192 -2.43 11.06 -15.34
C ASN A 192 -2.63 12.46 -14.74
N THR A 193 -1.66 12.94 -13.95
CA THR A 193 -1.71 14.30 -13.38
C THR A 193 -1.58 15.36 -14.45
N GLY A 194 -0.74 15.14 -15.48
CA GLY A 194 -0.63 16.04 -16.63
C GLY A 194 -1.92 16.15 -17.42
N ARG A 195 -2.56 15.03 -17.75
CA ARG A 195 -3.88 15.02 -18.40
C ARG A 195 -4.96 15.71 -17.56
N TRP A 196 -4.90 15.57 -16.25
CA TRP A 196 -5.80 16.27 -15.33
C TRP A 196 -5.52 17.78 -15.36
N ALA A 197 -4.26 18.20 -15.29
CA ALA A 197 -3.86 19.61 -15.36
C ALA A 197 -4.33 20.26 -16.68
N GLU A 198 -4.13 19.60 -17.81
CA GLU A 198 -4.60 20.07 -19.12
C GLU A 198 -6.12 20.29 -19.14
N ARG A 199 -6.91 19.35 -18.61
CA ARG A 199 -8.36 19.48 -18.51
C ARG A 199 -8.82 20.61 -17.60
N ASN A 200 -8.01 20.98 -16.64
CA ASN A 200 -8.28 22.07 -15.69
C ASN A 200 -7.56 23.39 -16.09
N HIS A 201 -6.99 23.44 -17.30
CA HIS A 201 -6.31 24.62 -17.85
C HIS A 201 -5.11 25.09 -16.99
N ILE A 202 -4.42 24.16 -16.34
CA ILE A 202 -3.23 24.41 -15.54
C ILE A 202 -2.00 24.27 -16.45
N ALA A 203 -1.28 25.36 -16.67
CA ALA A 203 -0.08 25.36 -17.48
C ALA A 203 1.12 24.85 -16.69
N TYR A 204 1.89 23.95 -17.28
CA TYR A 204 3.13 23.44 -16.72
C TYR A 204 4.16 23.16 -17.81
N THR A 205 5.44 23.10 -17.47
CA THR A 205 6.54 22.93 -18.42
C THR A 205 7.31 21.63 -18.25
N SER A 206 7.26 21.03 -17.08
CA SER A 206 8.02 19.83 -16.73
C SER A 206 7.34 19.06 -15.59
N HIS A 207 7.80 17.83 -15.36
CA HIS A 207 7.42 17.05 -14.18
C HIS A 207 7.68 17.84 -12.88
N GLN A 208 8.83 18.47 -12.80
CA GLN A 208 9.26 19.28 -11.66
C GLN A 208 8.31 20.46 -11.41
N ASP A 209 7.95 21.21 -12.46
CA ASP A 209 7.01 22.34 -12.38
C ASP A 209 5.62 21.87 -11.99
N LEU A 210 5.13 20.79 -12.62
CA LEU A 210 3.81 20.24 -12.33
C LEU A 210 3.69 19.77 -10.87
N SER A 211 4.71 19.09 -10.35
CA SER A 211 4.70 18.56 -8.98
C SER A 211 4.60 19.63 -7.90
N GLN A 212 4.99 20.86 -8.21
CA GLN A 212 4.99 21.97 -7.25
C GLN A 212 3.84 22.96 -7.49
N LYS A 213 2.91 22.65 -8.41
CA LYS A 213 1.69 23.43 -8.58
C LYS A 213 0.78 23.29 -7.37
N LYS A 214 0.23 24.42 -6.90
CA LYS A 214 -0.69 24.46 -5.77
C LYS A 214 -1.90 23.53 -6.00
N GLU A 215 -2.44 23.54 -7.21
CA GLU A 215 -3.60 22.74 -7.61
C GLU A 215 -3.31 21.23 -7.55
N VAL A 216 -2.06 20.82 -7.84
CA VAL A 216 -1.64 19.42 -7.68
C VAL A 216 -1.52 19.06 -6.20
N GLY A 217 -1.01 19.97 -5.37
CA GLY A 217 -1.02 19.82 -3.92
C GLY A 217 -2.42 19.63 -3.36
N GLU A 218 -3.39 20.44 -3.78
CA GLU A 218 -4.81 20.33 -3.40
C GLU A 218 -5.43 19.02 -3.88
N LEU A 219 -5.20 18.62 -5.14
CA LEU A 219 -5.67 17.34 -5.68
C LEU A 219 -5.18 16.15 -4.84
N LEU A 220 -3.89 16.12 -4.55
CA LEU A 220 -3.28 15.03 -3.77
C LEU A 220 -3.67 15.13 -2.29
N GLY A 221 -3.85 16.32 -1.75
CA GLY A 221 -4.38 16.58 -0.41
C GLY A 221 -5.77 15.99 -0.22
N GLY A 222 -6.67 16.19 -1.17
CA GLY A 222 -8.00 15.57 -1.15
C GLY A 222 -7.96 14.04 -1.23
N ILE A 223 -6.97 13.46 -1.93
CA ILE A 223 -6.76 12.00 -1.98
C ILE A 223 -6.28 11.49 -0.61
N VAL A 224 -5.28 12.15 -0.02
CA VAL A 224 -4.77 11.80 1.32
C VAL A 224 -5.87 11.95 2.36
N GLY A 225 -6.70 13.00 2.28
CA GLY A 225 -7.87 13.21 3.14
C GLY A 225 -8.84 12.03 3.10
N LYS A 226 -9.20 11.56 1.90
CA LYS A 226 -10.06 10.37 1.72
C LYS A 226 -9.46 9.09 2.30
N VAL A 227 -8.15 8.90 2.17
CA VAL A 227 -7.47 7.77 2.81
C VAL A 227 -7.51 7.90 4.33
N ASN A 228 -7.35 9.10 4.86
CA ASN A 228 -7.42 9.38 6.29
C ASN A 228 -8.80 9.10 6.90
N GLU A 229 -9.90 9.22 6.14
CA GLU A 229 -11.25 8.90 6.62
C GLU A 229 -11.41 7.47 7.15
N VAL A 230 -10.63 6.54 6.59
CA VAL A 230 -10.69 5.10 6.93
C VAL A 230 -9.56 4.66 7.86
N LEU A 231 -8.62 5.54 8.16
CA LEU A 231 -7.50 5.24 9.06
C LEU A 231 -7.84 5.59 10.51
N PRO A 232 -7.34 4.82 11.49
CA PRO A 232 -7.37 5.21 12.88
C PRO A 232 -6.68 6.58 13.08
N GLU A 233 -7.17 7.39 14.03
CA GLU A 233 -6.73 8.76 14.23
C GLU A 233 -5.20 8.93 14.29
N LYS A 234 -4.52 8.04 15.03
CA LYS A 234 -3.06 8.06 15.18
C LYS A 234 -2.27 7.63 13.95
N GLN A 235 -2.92 6.97 13.00
CA GLN A 235 -2.31 6.48 11.77
C GLN A 235 -2.55 7.42 10.58
N LYS A 236 -3.32 8.48 10.75
CA LYS A 236 -3.60 9.47 9.71
C LYS A 236 -2.33 10.17 9.26
N VAL A 237 -2.19 10.31 7.95
CA VAL A 237 -1.11 11.12 7.36
C VAL A 237 -1.41 12.59 7.65
N THR A 238 -0.55 13.23 8.44
CA THR A 238 -0.75 14.61 8.90
C THR A 238 -0.21 15.64 7.93
N ARG A 239 0.89 15.34 7.25
CA ARG A 239 1.54 16.22 6.26
C ARG A 239 2.20 15.37 5.17
N PHE A 240 2.33 15.93 3.99
CA PHE A 240 3.03 15.28 2.88
C PHE A 240 3.77 16.28 2.00
N VAL A 241 4.67 15.76 1.17
CA VAL A 241 5.34 16.49 0.09
C VAL A 241 5.16 15.75 -1.23
N VAL A 242 5.08 16.50 -2.32
CA VAL A 242 5.11 15.92 -3.67
C VAL A 242 6.53 16.04 -4.20
N LEU A 243 7.16 14.91 -4.47
CA LEU A 243 8.54 14.91 -4.94
C LEU A 243 8.61 15.35 -6.40
N HIS A 244 9.65 16.11 -6.72
CA HIS A 244 9.88 16.70 -8.03
C HIS A 244 10.37 15.71 -9.11
N LYS A 245 10.59 14.46 -8.75
CA LYS A 245 11.05 13.36 -9.58
C LYS A 245 10.44 12.04 -9.13
N ASP A 246 10.46 11.05 -9.99
CA ASP A 246 10.11 9.67 -9.62
C ASP A 246 11.19 9.04 -8.71
N PHE A 247 10.79 8.05 -7.93
CA PHE A 247 11.75 7.16 -7.26
C PHE A 247 12.50 6.32 -8.30
N ASP A 248 13.83 6.30 -8.18
CA ASP A 248 14.70 5.71 -9.18
C ASP A 248 15.46 4.48 -8.63
N PRO A 249 15.36 3.31 -9.30
CA PRO A 249 16.16 2.14 -8.95
C PRO A 249 17.66 2.37 -9.14
N ASP A 250 18.07 3.15 -10.14
CA ASP A 250 19.48 3.42 -10.42
C ASP A 250 20.11 4.34 -9.35
N GLU A 251 19.29 5.16 -8.70
CA GLU A 251 19.68 5.95 -7.54
C GLU A 251 19.55 5.19 -6.20
N ALA A 252 19.35 3.88 -6.26
CA ALA A 252 19.20 3.01 -5.11
C ALA A 252 17.99 3.30 -4.21
N GLU A 253 17.00 4.04 -4.68
CA GLU A 253 15.75 4.32 -3.95
C GLU A 253 14.81 3.13 -3.95
N LEU A 254 14.85 2.36 -5.04
CA LEU A 254 14.07 1.13 -5.21
C LEU A 254 15.02 -0.07 -5.40
N THR A 255 14.53 -1.25 -5.05
CA THR A 255 15.16 -2.50 -5.47
C THR A 255 14.88 -2.78 -6.95
N ARG A 256 15.57 -3.77 -7.55
CA ARG A 256 15.26 -4.25 -8.92
C ARG A 256 13.81 -4.74 -9.07
N THR A 257 13.20 -5.20 -7.98
CA THR A 257 11.79 -5.60 -7.91
C THR A 257 10.86 -4.46 -7.52
N ARG A 258 11.34 -3.20 -7.59
CA ARG A 258 10.60 -1.96 -7.31
C ARG A 258 10.06 -1.86 -5.87
N LYS A 259 10.70 -2.48 -4.89
CA LYS A 259 10.41 -2.29 -3.46
C LYS A 259 11.22 -1.11 -2.92
N LEU A 260 10.62 -0.28 -2.08
CA LEU A 260 11.27 0.85 -1.41
C LEU A 260 12.43 0.40 -0.53
N ARG A 261 13.55 1.08 -0.63
CA ARG A 261 14.70 0.91 0.27
C ARG A 261 14.61 1.96 1.39
N ARG A 262 13.71 1.73 2.35
CA ARG A 262 13.28 2.71 3.37
C ARG A 262 14.46 3.36 4.09
N ASP A 263 15.37 2.58 4.65
CA ASP A 263 16.52 3.11 5.40
C ASP A 263 17.40 4.05 4.57
N PHE A 264 17.56 3.74 3.28
CA PHE A 264 18.30 4.57 2.35
C PHE A 264 17.53 5.87 2.05
N MET A 265 16.24 5.76 1.79
CA MET A 265 15.40 6.89 1.45
C MET A 265 15.19 7.84 2.64
N GLU A 266 15.05 7.32 3.86
CA GLU A 266 14.96 8.16 5.05
C GLU A 266 16.21 9.02 5.23
N LYS A 267 17.40 8.47 5.00
CA LYS A 267 18.66 9.22 5.02
C LYS A 267 18.75 10.23 3.88
N ARG A 268 18.39 9.83 2.67
CA ARG A 268 18.45 10.69 1.49
C ARG A 268 17.51 11.88 1.59
N TYR A 269 16.32 11.67 2.08
CA TYR A 269 15.26 12.68 2.22
C TYR A 269 15.14 13.24 3.63
N GLU A 270 16.17 13.09 4.47
CA GLU A 270 16.14 13.51 5.86
C GLU A 270 15.70 14.96 6.04
N LYS A 271 16.19 15.88 5.21
CA LYS A 271 15.79 17.30 5.25
C LYS A 271 14.30 17.50 4.98
N LEU A 272 13.73 16.78 4.00
CA LEU A 272 12.30 16.83 3.70
C LEU A 272 11.49 16.24 4.85
N ILE A 273 11.94 15.12 5.39
CA ILE A 273 11.28 14.47 6.53
C ILE A 273 11.31 15.41 7.75
N GLN A 274 12.43 16.06 8.05
CA GLN A 274 12.52 17.03 9.14
C GLN A 274 11.53 18.19 8.95
N ALA A 275 11.41 18.73 7.76
CA ALA A 275 10.48 19.82 7.46
C ALA A 275 9.01 19.42 7.62
N LEU A 276 8.68 18.17 7.27
CA LEU A 276 7.33 17.63 7.51
C LEU A 276 6.94 17.66 9.00
N TYR A 277 7.91 17.58 9.91
CA TYR A 277 7.68 17.62 11.36
C TYR A 277 7.90 19.02 11.99
N SER A 278 8.75 19.88 11.38
CA SER A 278 9.10 21.19 11.95
C SER A 278 8.07 22.29 11.74
N GLY A 279 7.06 22.05 10.89
CA GLY A 279 6.05 23.06 10.57
C GLY A 279 6.44 24.01 9.42
N GLU A 280 7.56 23.75 8.76
CA GLU A 280 7.96 24.51 7.56
C GLU A 280 6.93 24.36 6.44
N GLU A 281 6.74 25.42 5.65
CA GLU A 281 5.83 25.43 4.51
C GLU A 281 6.52 24.96 3.22
N LYS A 282 7.85 25.09 3.15
CA LYS A 282 8.64 24.68 1.99
C LYS A 282 10.09 24.36 2.35
N VAL A 283 10.71 23.53 1.55
CA VAL A 283 12.11 23.08 1.70
C VAL A 283 12.84 23.25 0.39
N ALA A 284 13.98 23.95 0.42
CA ALA A 284 14.87 24.02 -0.73
C ALA A 284 15.67 22.71 -0.85
N MET A 285 15.51 22.02 -1.98
CA MET A 285 16.32 20.86 -2.35
C MET A 285 17.24 21.18 -3.52
N GLU A 286 18.44 20.60 -3.50
CA GLU A 286 19.36 20.64 -4.61
C GLU A 286 19.19 19.37 -5.45
N THR A 287 18.91 19.54 -6.74
CA THR A 287 18.86 18.43 -7.69
C THR A 287 19.96 18.63 -8.74
N THR A 288 20.70 17.57 -9.02
CA THR A 288 21.73 17.60 -10.06
C THR A 288 21.18 16.94 -11.33
N VAL A 289 21.14 17.70 -12.40
CA VAL A 289 20.75 17.21 -13.72
C VAL A 289 22.02 16.96 -14.53
N THR A 290 22.21 15.72 -14.99
CA THR A 290 23.28 15.36 -15.91
C THR A 290 22.74 15.44 -17.34
N TYR A 291 23.28 16.34 -18.15
CA TYR A 291 22.93 16.46 -19.56
C TYR A 291 23.53 15.31 -20.39
N ARG A 292 22.98 15.09 -21.58
CA ARG A 292 23.48 14.05 -22.51
C ARG A 292 24.95 14.20 -22.91
N ASP A 293 25.50 15.39 -22.79
CA ASP A 293 26.92 15.71 -23.07
C ASP A 293 27.83 15.54 -21.84
N GLY A 294 27.29 14.99 -20.73
CA GLY A 294 28.02 14.73 -19.48
C GLY A 294 28.17 15.97 -18.56
N ARG A 295 27.70 17.16 -18.97
CA ARG A 295 27.69 18.33 -18.09
C ARG A 295 26.65 18.12 -16.98
N GLN A 296 26.99 18.58 -15.77
CA GLN A 296 26.10 18.58 -14.62
C GLN A 296 25.72 20.02 -14.26
N ALA A 297 24.47 20.27 -14.02
CA ALA A 297 23.96 21.50 -13.44
C ALA A 297 23.18 21.20 -12.18
N THR A 298 23.49 21.91 -11.11
CA THR A 298 22.74 21.82 -9.84
C THR A 298 21.70 22.92 -9.81
N TRP A 299 20.45 22.54 -9.64
CA TRP A 299 19.31 23.45 -9.52
C TRP A 299 18.76 23.38 -8.11
N LYS A 300 18.32 24.52 -7.59
CA LYS A 300 17.53 24.57 -6.37
C LYS A 300 16.07 24.56 -6.71
N ILE A 301 15.32 23.72 -6.04
CA ILE A 301 13.88 23.63 -6.15
C ILE A 301 13.26 23.76 -4.76
N ASP A 302 12.25 24.59 -4.65
CA ASP A 302 11.41 24.63 -3.44
C ASP A 302 10.36 23.54 -3.52
N ILE A 303 10.33 22.62 -2.56
CA ILE A 303 9.31 21.60 -2.39
C ILE A 303 8.36 22.08 -1.30
N TYR A 304 7.09 22.20 -1.66
CA TYR A 304 6.05 22.66 -0.73
C TYR A 304 5.54 21.53 0.15
N VAL A 305 5.44 21.82 1.44
CA VAL A 305 4.81 20.92 2.40
C VAL A 305 3.31 21.16 2.38
N GLN A 306 2.57 20.08 2.21
CA GLN A 306 1.13 20.07 2.08
C GLN A 306 0.48 19.44 3.31
N SER A 307 -0.76 19.81 3.59
CA SER A 307 -1.62 19.16 4.56
C SER A 307 -2.80 18.49 3.84
N PRO A 308 -3.28 17.34 4.32
CA PRO A 308 -4.50 16.75 3.79
C PRO A 308 -5.67 17.75 3.92
N GLU A 309 -6.54 17.77 2.94
CA GLU A 309 -7.82 18.43 3.08
C GLU A 309 -8.71 17.55 3.99
N GLY A 310 -9.17 18.12 5.09
CA GLY A 310 -10.07 17.47 6.05
C GLY A 310 -11.53 17.71 5.72
#